data_2d035e139c68872a66ca8d87fe696e02
#
_entry.id   2d035e139c68872a66ca8d87fe696e02
#
_cell.length_a   1.000
_cell.length_b   1.000
_cell.length_c   1.000
_cell.angle_alpha   90.00
_cell.angle_beta   90.00
_cell.angle_gamma   90.00
#
_symmetry.space_group_name_H-M   'P 1'
#
loop_
_entity.id
_entity.type
_entity.pdbx_description
1 polymer ?
#
loop_
_entity_poly.entity_id
_entity_poly.type
_entity_poly.pdbx_seq_one_letter_code
_entity_poly.pdbx_strand_id
1 'polypeptide(L)'
;MSKGENIFKRKDGRWEARYIRGYELSGKIKYGFCYGKTYKEAKEKVTKFKAAMVDGSPPPAADSRHRFAFYCDEWLQLRKGKVKEATYIKYDTALNKHIKPRLGGCFPLGLTSGLVDDFTKELLLEEELAPKTVHDILVVLHGVLKYTAARFPRIFPAVEINYPKCSRKETRVLSREEQRRFVAYLLTDMDTCKFGVLLTLFT
;
A
#
# COMPACT_ATOMS: atom_id res chain seq x y z
N MET A 1 1.51 -13.12 -38.29
CA MET A 1 0.12 -12.59 -38.30
C MET A 1 0.06 -11.40 -37.38
N SER A 2 -0.15 -10.19 -37.92
CA SER A 2 -0.32 -8.97 -37.10
C SER A 2 -1.57 -9.14 -36.24
N LYS A 3 -1.44 -8.97 -34.92
CA LYS A 3 -2.61 -8.93 -34.02
C LYS A 3 -3.54 -7.82 -34.51
N GLY A 4 -4.76 -8.20 -34.97
CA GLY A 4 -5.73 -7.28 -35.51
C GLY A 4 -6.02 -6.13 -34.53
N GLU A 5 -6.11 -4.94 -35.05
CA GLU A 5 -6.61 -3.78 -34.30
C GLU A 5 -8.03 -4.11 -33.84
N ASN A 6 -8.39 -3.82 -32.59
CA ASN A 6 -9.74 -4.08 -32.03
C ASN A 6 -10.77 -3.09 -32.64
N ILE A 7 -10.89 -3.10 -33.96
CA ILE A 7 -11.78 -2.25 -34.75
C ILE A 7 -12.61 -3.16 -35.66
N PHE A 8 -13.91 -3.12 -35.51
CA PHE A 8 -14.84 -3.96 -36.27
C PHE A 8 -16.10 -3.20 -36.70
N LYS A 9 -16.70 -3.65 -37.79
CA LYS A 9 -17.91 -3.05 -38.32
C LYS A 9 -19.12 -3.66 -37.62
N ARG A 10 -19.97 -2.82 -37.05
CA ARG A 10 -21.24 -3.24 -36.41
C ARG A 10 -22.32 -3.53 -37.42
N LYS A 11 -23.36 -4.24 -36.99
CA LYS A 11 -24.55 -4.52 -37.82
C LYS A 11 -25.30 -3.26 -38.26
N ASP A 12 -25.16 -2.15 -37.50
CA ASP A 12 -25.73 -0.84 -37.79
C ASP A 12 -24.92 -0.02 -38.81
N GLY A 13 -23.87 -0.61 -39.40
CA GLY A 13 -23.03 -0.01 -40.42
C GLY A 13 -21.89 0.89 -39.89
N ARG A 14 -21.89 1.22 -38.60
CA ARG A 14 -20.83 2.01 -37.97
C ARG A 14 -19.62 1.15 -37.62
N TRP A 15 -18.44 1.76 -37.56
CA TRP A 15 -17.22 1.14 -37.08
C TRP A 15 -17.04 1.42 -35.60
N GLU A 16 -16.79 0.37 -34.82
CA GLU A 16 -16.50 0.43 -33.41
C GLU A 16 -15.03 0.08 -33.19
N ALA A 17 -14.33 0.93 -32.48
CA ALA A 17 -12.97 0.69 -32.03
C ALA A 17 -12.96 0.60 -30.50
N ARG A 18 -12.43 -0.50 -29.98
CA ARG A 18 -12.35 -0.79 -28.55
C ARG A 18 -10.96 -0.44 -28.02
N TYR A 19 -10.91 0.26 -26.89
CA TYR A 19 -9.66 0.54 -26.18
C TYR A 19 -9.82 0.27 -24.69
N ILE A 20 -8.71 0.02 -23.99
CA ILE A 20 -8.72 -0.18 -22.54
C ILE A 20 -8.78 1.20 -21.89
N ARG A 21 -9.87 1.49 -21.15
CA ARG A 21 -10.06 2.74 -20.40
C ARG A 21 -9.44 2.68 -19.01
N GLY A 22 -9.28 1.47 -18.45
CA GLY A 22 -8.74 1.24 -17.11
C GLY A 22 -9.08 -0.16 -16.62
N TYR A 23 -8.85 -0.38 -15.34
CA TYR A 23 -9.15 -1.65 -14.67
C TYR A 23 -10.04 -1.40 -13.46
N GLU A 24 -10.92 -2.33 -13.13
CA GLU A 24 -11.65 -2.33 -11.87
C GLU A 24 -10.73 -2.81 -10.74
N LEU A 25 -11.11 -2.53 -9.49
CA LEU A 25 -10.43 -3.09 -8.30
C LEU A 25 -10.37 -4.63 -8.33
N SER A 26 -11.37 -5.27 -8.96
CA SER A 26 -11.43 -6.72 -9.22
C SER A 26 -10.45 -7.21 -10.29
N GLY A 27 -9.72 -6.31 -10.96
CA GLY A 27 -8.82 -6.61 -12.08
C GLY A 27 -9.52 -6.82 -13.42
N LYS A 28 -10.83 -6.63 -13.51
CA LYS A 28 -11.56 -6.66 -14.79
C LYS A 28 -11.20 -5.44 -15.61
N ILE A 29 -10.99 -5.67 -16.92
CA ILE A 29 -10.67 -4.59 -17.86
C ILE A 29 -11.94 -3.78 -18.13
N LYS A 30 -11.87 -2.46 -17.88
CA LYS A 30 -12.88 -1.49 -18.36
C LYS A 30 -12.52 -1.06 -19.76
N TYR A 31 -13.40 -1.41 -20.71
CA TYR A 31 -13.25 -0.98 -22.09
C TYR A 31 -13.94 0.36 -22.34
N GLY A 32 -13.29 1.21 -23.13
CA GLY A 32 -13.91 2.34 -23.78
C GLY A 32 -14.15 2.04 -25.25
N PHE A 33 -15.10 2.74 -25.85
CA PHE A 33 -15.53 2.51 -27.23
C PHE A 33 -15.51 3.85 -27.97
N CYS A 34 -14.95 3.85 -29.19
CA CYS A 34 -15.04 4.97 -30.12
C CYS A 34 -15.80 4.52 -31.36
N TYR A 35 -16.66 5.38 -31.88
CA TYR A 35 -17.46 5.09 -33.05
C TYR A 35 -17.12 6.01 -34.20
N GLY A 36 -17.05 5.47 -35.42
CA GLY A 36 -16.82 6.21 -36.65
C GLY A 36 -17.70 5.72 -37.79
N LYS A 37 -17.99 6.57 -38.77
CA LYS A 37 -18.68 6.18 -40.00
C LYS A 37 -17.77 5.35 -40.90
N THR A 38 -16.47 5.54 -40.81
CA THR A 38 -15.44 4.80 -41.54
C THR A 38 -14.44 4.15 -40.61
N TYR A 39 -13.73 3.13 -41.07
CA TYR A 39 -12.63 2.50 -40.35
C TYR A 39 -11.55 3.52 -39.97
N LYS A 40 -11.19 4.42 -40.92
CA LYS A 40 -10.17 5.46 -40.72
C LYS A 40 -10.54 6.41 -39.58
N GLU A 41 -11.79 6.86 -39.57
CA GLU A 41 -12.32 7.74 -38.52
C GLU A 41 -12.31 7.08 -37.14
N ALA A 42 -12.73 5.82 -37.04
CA ALA A 42 -12.71 5.06 -35.79
C ALA A 42 -11.26 4.87 -35.29
N LYS A 43 -10.32 4.59 -36.20
CA LYS A 43 -8.90 4.45 -35.92
C LYS A 43 -8.28 5.75 -35.43
N GLU A 44 -8.54 6.87 -36.12
CA GLU A 44 -8.03 8.20 -35.70
C GLU A 44 -8.54 8.60 -34.32
N LYS A 45 -9.82 8.38 -34.05
CA LYS A 45 -10.42 8.63 -32.72
C LYS A 45 -9.73 7.81 -31.64
N VAL A 46 -9.56 6.51 -31.83
CA VAL A 46 -8.87 5.65 -30.87
C VAL A 46 -7.43 6.07 -30.68
N THR A 47 -6.72 6.44 -31.75
CA THR A 47 -5.33 6.90 -31.67
C THR A 47 -5.22 8.21 -30.89
N LYS A 48 -6.15 9.17 -31.12
CA LYS A 48 -6.22 10.41 -30.31
C LYS A 48 -6.51 10.14 -28.86
N PHE A 49 -7.46 9.23 -28.55
CA PHE A 49 -7.74 8.83 -27.16
C PHE A 49 -6.57 8.10 -26.51
N LYS A 50 -5.89 7.21 -27.25
CA LYS A 50 -4.67 6.57 -26.75
C LYS A 50 -3.55 7.57 -26.53
N ALA A 51 -3.37 8.55 -27.42
CA ALA A 51 -2.38 9.62 -27.27
C ALA A 51 -2.70 10.55 -26.09
N ALA A 52 -3.97 10.89 -25.87
CA ALA A 52 -4.40 11.67 -24.71
C ALA A 52 -4.29 10.87 -23.39
N MET A 53 -4.24 9.53 -23.46
CA MET A 53 -3.97 8.63 -22.34
C MET A 53 -2.48 8.33 -22.15
N VAL A 54 -1.59 8.87 -22.99
CA VAL A 54 -0.13 8.58 -22.95
C VAL A 54 0.53 9.10 -21.67
N ASP A 55 -0.05 10.09 -21.00
CA ASP A 55 0.35 10.41 -19.62
C ASP A 55 -0.20 9.42 -18.58
N GLY A 56 -1.06 8.47 -18.99
CA GLY A 56 -1.64 7.39 -18.22
C GLY A 56 -1.69 6.07 -18.98
N SER A 57 -0.73 5.80 -19.87
CA SER A 57 -0.69 4.56 -20.65
C SER A 57 -0.79 3.32 -19.76
N PRO A 58 -1.68 2.35 -20.09
CA PRO A 58 -1.66 1.08 -19.40
C PRO A 58 -0.29 0.42 -19.57
N PRO A 59 0.27 -0.15 -18.51
CA PRO A 59 1.55 -0.85 -18.59
C PRO A 59 1.48 -1.99 -19.61
N PRO A 60 2.59 -2.36 -20.22
CA PRO A 60 2.65 -3.54 -21.07
C PRO A 60 2.12 -4.75 -20.29
N ALA A 61 1.26 -5.54 -20.92
CA ALA A 61 0.46 -6.62 -20.33
C ALA A 61 1.27 -7.71 -19.56
N ALA A 62 2.58 -7.65 -19.57
CA ALA A 62 3.46 -8.60 -18.88
C ALA A 62 3.60 -8.32 -17.38
N ASP A 63 3.62 -7.05 -16.95
CA ASP A 63 3.93 -6.68 -15.57
C ASP A 63 2.68 -6.41 -14.69
N SER A 64 1.50 -6.23 -15.30
CA SER A 64 0.24 -6.01 -14.59
C SER A 64 -0.43 -7.30 -14.07
N ARG A 65 0.22 -8.46 -14.21
CA ARG A 65 -0.35 -9.78 -13.82
C ARG A 65 -0.35 -10.02 -12.33
N HIS A 66 0.52 -9.36 -11.60
CA HIS A 66 0.67 -9.57 -10.17
C HIS A 66 -0.17 -8.57 -9.37
N ARG A 67 -0.78 -9.09 -8.30
CA ARG A 67 -1.48 -8.26 -7.31
C ARG A 67 -0.47 -7.62 -6.37
N PHE A 68 -0.89 -6.60 -5.65
CA PHE A 68 -0.01 -5.86 -4.74
C PHE A 68 0.64 -6.76 -3.68
N ALA A 69 -0.04 -7.82 -3.22
CA ALA A 69 0.52 -8.81 -2.30
C ALA A 69 1.86 -9.39 -2.79
N PHE A 70 2.00 -9.69 -4.08
CA PHE A 70 3.24 -10.19 -4.66
C PHE A 70 4.43 -9.22 -4.44
N TYR A 71 4.19 -7.93 -4.66
CA TYR A 71 5.21 -6.90 -4.49
C TYR A 71 5.56 -6.65 -3.02
N CYS A 72 4.59 -6.84 -2.12
CA CYS A 72 4.83 -6.83 -0.67
C CYS A 72 5.79 -7.96 -0.27
N ASP A 73 5.58 -9.16 -0.81
CA ASP A 73 6.44 -10.31 -0.54
C ASP A 73 7.84 -10.11 -1.11
N GLU A 74 7.96 -9.61 -2.34
CA GLU A 74 9.23 -9.29 -2.97
C GLU A 74 10.02 -8.27 -2.13
N TRP A 75 9.35 -7.18 -1.71
CA TRP A 75 9.97 -6.16 -0.86
C TRP A 75 10.44 -6.74 0.48
N LEU A 76 9.62 -7.57 1.12
CA LEU A 76 9.95 -8.18 2.41
C LEU A 76 11.17 -9.10 2.29
N GLN A 77 11.24 -9.92 1.24
CA GLN A 77 12.39 -10.79 0.97
C GLN A 77 13.68 -9.98 0.79
N LEU A 78 13.63 -8.84 0.11
CA LEU A 78 14.79 -7.96 -0.05
C LEU A 78 15.27 -7.33 1.26
N ARG A 79 14.44 -7.29 2.31
CA ARG A 79 14.79 -6.81 3.65
C ARG A 79 15.42 -7.90 4.52
N LYS A 80 15.20 -9.16 4.17
CA LYS A 80 15.77 -10.30 4.89
C LYS A 80 17.30 -10.20 4.92
N GLY A 81 17.88 -10.28 6.10
CA GLY A 81 19.33 -10.13 6.31
C GLY A 81 19.88 -8.70 6.23
N LYS A 82 19.06 -7.69 5.84
CA LYS A 82 19.47 -6.27 5.81
C LYS A 82 19.01 -5.49 7.03
N VAL A 83 18.05 -6.02 7.77
CA VAL A 83 17.50 -5.41 8.99
C VAL A 83 17.61 -6.40 10.15
N LYS A 84 17.55 -5.89 11.38
CA LYS A 84 17.51 -6.74 12.58
C LYS A 84 16.25 -7.61 12.54
N GLU A 85 16.35 -8.82 13.09
CA GLU A 85 15.25 -9.80 13.13
C GLU A 85 13.95 -9.21 13.69
N ALA A 86 14.03 -8.49 14.82
CA ALA A 86 12.85 -7.83 15.40
C ALA A 86 12.19 -6.81 14.44
N THR A 87 12.97 -6.13 13.60
CA THR A 87 12.45 -5.20 12.58
C THR A 87 11.79 -5.97 11.43
N TYR A 88 12.40 -7.09 11.02
CA TYR A 88 11.83 -7.95 10.00
C TYR A 88 10.47 -8.51 10.43
N ILE A 89 10.37 -9.01 11.67
CA ILE A 89 9.10 -9.50 12.24
C ILE A 89 8.03 -8.41 12.28
N LYS A 90 8.40 -7.16 12.61
CA LYS A 90 7.46 -6.03 12.57
C LYS A 90 6.96 -5.77 11.15
N TYR A 91 7.84 -5.82 10.15
CA TYR A 91 7.45 -5.64 8.75
C TYR A 91 6.54 -6.76 8.26
N ASP A 92 6.90 -8.00 8.58
CA ASP A 92 6.09 -9.18 8.25
C ASP A 92 4.69 -9.09 8.88
N THR A 93 4.62 -8.74 10.16
CA THR A 93 3.34 -8.56 10.87
C THR A 93 2.49 -7.46 10.23
N ALA A 94 3.06 -6.29 9.95
CA ALA A 94 2.34 -5.19 9.32
C ALA A 94 1.81 -5.57 7.94
N LEU A 95 2.61 -6.28 7.15
CA LEU A 95 2.21 -6.73 5.82
C LEU A 95 1.13 -7.80 5.87
N ASN A 96 1.32 -8.86 6.64
CA ASN A 96 0.44 -10.03 6.62
C ASN A 96 -0.85 -9.80 7.41
N LYS A 97 -0.81 -9.03 8.51
CA LYS A 97 -1.99 -8.80 9.36
C LYS A 97 -2.86 -7.65 8.87
N HIS A 98 -2.27 -6.57 8.33
CA HIS A 98 -3.01 -5.35 8.02
C HIS A 98 -3.02 -5.02 6.52
N ILE A 99 -1.86 -4.95 5.86
CA ILE A 99 -1.75 -4.43 4.49
C ILE A 99 -2.29 -5.42 3.45
N LYS A 100 -1.83 -6.67 3.46
CA LYS A 100 -2.22 -7.66 2.45
C LYS A 100 -3.70 -8.03 2.46
N PRO A 101 -4.37 -8.21 3.61
CA PRO A 101 -5.78 -8.57 3.62
C PRO A 101 -6.66 -7.53 2.92
N ARG A 102 -6.28 -6.25 2.98
CA ARG A 102 -7.05 -5.14 2.42
C ARG A 102 -6.57 -4.66 1.05
N LEU A 103 -5.28 -4.40 0.94
CA LEU A 103 -4.68 -3.84 -0.28
C LEU A 103 -4.04 -4.89 -1.17
N GLY A 104 -3.71 -6.07 -0.65
CA GLY A 104 -2.99 -7.10 -1.39
C GLY A 104 -3.72 -7.64 -2.61
N GLY A 105 -5.05 -7.60 -2.62
CA GLY A 105 -5.89 -8.00 -3.75
C GLY A 105 -5.94 -6.98 -4.89
N CYS A 106 -5.51 -5.74 -4.65
CA CYS A 106 -5.55 -4.67 -5.64
C CYS A 106 -4.48 -4.86 -6.71
N PHE A 107 -4.76 -4.39 -7.92
CA PHE A 107 -3.74 -4.22 -8.95
C PHE A 107 -2.98 -2.90 -8.72
N PRO A 108 -1.71 -2.82 -9.09
CA PRO A 108 -0.88 -1.63 -8.87
C PRO A 108 -1.52 -0.30 -9.28
N LEU A 109 -2.13 -0.26 -10.47
CA LEU A 109 -2.83 0.94 -10.97
C LEU A 109 -4.09 1.34 -10.17
N GLY A 110 -4.63 0.42 -9.37
CA GLY A 110 -5.76 0.68 -8.47
C GLY A 110 -5.34 1.27 -7.12
N LEU A 111 -4.05 1.30 -6.81
CA LEU A 111 -3.53 1.88 -5.58
C LEU A 111 -3.49 3.40 -5.72
N THR A 112 -4.52 4.06 -5.22
CA THR A 112 -4.64 5.53 -5.21
C THR A 112 -4.48 6.07 -3.79
N SER A 113 -4.16 7.37 -3.67
CA SER A 113 -4.10 8.04 -2.36
C SER A 113 -5.42 7.93 -1.60
N GLY A 114 -6.56 8.03 -2.31
CA GLY A 114 -7.88 7.86 -1.69
C GLY A 114 -8.09 6.46 -1.10
N LEU A 115 -7.63 5.40 -1.77
CA LEU A 115 -7.70 4.04 -1.24
C LEU A 115 -6.83 3.87 0.02
N VAL A 116 -5.68 4.54 0.07
CA VAL A 116 -4.80 4.52 1.26
C VAL A 116 -5.42 5.35 2.41
N ASP A 117 -6.10 6.44 2.11
CA ASP A 117 -6.84 7.22 3.12
C ASP A 117 -8.01 6.41 3.69
N ASP A 118 -8.74 5.68 2.87
CA ASP A 118 -9.83 4.79 3.34
C ASP A 118 -9.27 3.63 4.18
N PHE A 119 -8.17 3.02 3.77
CA PHE A 119 -7.45 2.03 4.57
C PHE A 119 -7.00 2.59 5.93
N THR A 120 -6.52 3.83 5.96
CA THR A 120 -6.11 4.49 7.21
C THR A 120 -7.29 4.72 8.14
N LYS A 121 -8.45 5.13 7.62
CA LYS A 121 -9.69 5.29 8.39
C LYS A 121 -10.16 3.96 8.96
N GLU A 122 -10.14 2.90 8.15
CA GLU A 122 -10.52 1.56 8.59
C GLU A 122 -9.67 1.08 9.78
N LEU A 123 -8.34 1.24 9.71
CA LEU A 123 -7.44 0.89 10.82
C LEU A 123 -7.72 1.68 12.11
N LEU A 124 -8.09 2.97 11.98
CA LEU A 124 -8.35 3.83 13.13
C LEU A 124 -9.73 3.60 13.74
N LEU A 125 -10.76 3.38 12.91
CA LEU A 125 -12.16 3.37 13.33
C LEU A 125 -12.72 1.96 13.52
N GLU A 126 -12.34 1.00 12.67
CA GLU A 126 -12.86 -0.36 12.73
C GLU A 126 -11.97 -1.29 13.56
N GLU A 127 -10.64 -1.17 13.44
CA GLU A 127 -9.71 -1.93 14.27
C GLU A 127 -9.33 -1.22 15.58
N GLU A 128 -9.77 0.02 15.77
CA GLU A 128 -9.48 0.85 16.97
C GLU A 128 -7.99 0.92 17.32
N LEU A 129 -7.13 0.88 16.30
CA LEU A 129 -5.68 0.90 16.51
C LEU A 129 -5.22 2.29 16.94
N ALA A 130 -4.27 2.32 17.86
CA ALA A 130 -3.66 3.58 18.28
C ALA A 130 -3.01 4.31 17.07
N PRO A 131 -3.14 5.65 16.97
CA PRO A 131 -2.58 6.43 15.85
C PRO A 131 -1.09 6.14 15.58
N LYS A 132 -0.31 5.84 16.62
CA LYS A 132 1.10 5.46 16.50
C LYS A 132 1.26 4.12 15.77
N THR A 133 0.42 3.13 16.07
CA THR A 133 0.44 1.83 15.40
C THR A 133 0.08 1.98 13.92
N VAL A 134 -0.96 2.76 13.62
CA VAL A 134 -1.36 3.04 12.23
C VAL A 134 -0.24 3.77 11.48
N HIS A 135 0.39 4.76 12.11
CA HIS A 135 1.55 5.44 11.53
C HIS A 135 2.67 4.44 11.16
N ASP A 136 3.01 3.51 12.06
CA ASP A 136 4.07 2.52 11.82
C ASP A 136 3.69 1.55 10.68
N ILE A 137 2.42 1.14 10.56
CA ILE A 137 1.91 0.36 9.42
C ILE A 137 2.05 1.14 8.11
N LEU A 138 1.67 2.42 8.11
CA LEU A 138 1.78 3.28 6.92
C LEU A 138 3.24 3.53 6.51
N VAL A 139 4.19 3.58 7.44
CA VAL A 139 5.63 3.65 7.14
C VAL A 139 6.09 2.41 6.38
N VAL A 140 5.61 1.22 6.76
CA VAL A 140 5.90 -0.02 6.02
C VAL A 140 5.28 0.02 4.62
N LEU A 141 4.02 0.42 4.50
CA LEU A 141 3.32 0.59 3.21
C LEU A 141 4.09 1.58 2.31
N HIS A 142 4.51 2.73 2.84
CA HIS A 142 5.33 3.70 2.11
C HIS A 142 6.63 3.07 1.61
N GLY A 143 7.29 2.27 2.44
CA GLY A 143 8.51 1.56 2.05
C GLY A 143 8.30 0.63 0.86
N VAL A 144 7.17 -0.10 0.81
CA VAL A 144 6.78 -0.95 -0.32
C VAL A 144 6.48 -0.10 -1.55
N LEU A 145 5.65 0.93 -1.42
CA LEU A 145 5.26 1.80 -2.54
C LEU A 145 6.46 2.52 -3.14
N LYS A 146 7.36 3.04 -2.31
CA LYS A 146 8.60 3.67 -2.77
C LYS A 146 9.50 2.70 -3.56
N TYR A 147 9.63 1.46 -3.07
CA TYR A 147 10.39 0.42 -3.75
C TYR A 147 9.75 0.08 -5.11
N THR A 148 8.45 -0.14 -5.13
CA THR A 148 7.72 -0.53 -6.34
C THR A 148 7.69 0.60 -7.37
N ALA A 149 7.48 1.85 -6.95
CA ALA A 149 7.52 3.01 -7.84
C ALA A 149 8.91 3.20 -8.49
N ALA A 150 9.98 2.99 -7.72
CA ALA A 150 11.35 3.07 -8.24
C ALA A 150 11.67 1.96 -9.26
N ARG A 151 11.18 0.73 -9.02
CA ARG A 151 11.45 -0.43 -9.86
C ARG A 151 10.50 -0.56 -11.05
N PHE A 152 9.25 -0.14 -10.86
CA PHE A 152 8.16 -0.29 -11.82
C PHE A 152 7.40 1.03 -12.03
N PRO A 153 8.06 2.12 -12.48
CA PRO A 153 7.47 3.46 -12.51
C PRO A 153 6.27 3.59 -13.47
N ARG A 154 6.13 2.65 -14.42
CA ARG A 154 4.99 2.62 -15.36
C ARG A 154 3.76 1.88 -14.83
N ILE A 155 3.90 1.15 -13.72
CA ILE A 155 2.86 0.28 -13.18
C ILE A 155 2.28 0.87 -11.91
N PHE A 156 3.10 1.51 -11.09
CA PHE A 156 2.68 2.11 -9.83
C PHE A 156 2.50 3.62 -9.99
N PRO A 157 1.30 4.15 -9.69
CA PRO A 157 1.08 5.59 -9.62
C PRO A 157 1.84 6.18 -8.42
N ALA A 158 2.09 7.48 -8.47
CA ALA A 158 2.54 8.21 -7.29
C ALA A 158 1.40 8.24 -6.27
N VAL A 159 1.63 7.69 -5.09
CA VAL A 159 0.66 7.61 -4.00
C VAL A 159 1.16 8.47 -2.85
N GLU A 160 0.38 9.48 -2.49
CA GLU A 160 0.61 10.27 -1.29
C GLU A 160 -0.03 9.59 -0.08
N ILE A 161 0.68 9.60 1.05
CA ILE A 161 0.23 9.01 2.30
C ILE A 161 0.07 10.09 3.35
N ASN A 162 -1.15 10.23 3.85
CA ASN A 162 -1.49 11.11 4.95
C ASN A 162 -1.32 10.38 6.28
N TYR A 163 -0.33 10.79 7.09
CA TYR A 163 -0.07 10.16 8.37
C TYR A 163 -1.00 10.72 9.45
N PRO A 164 -1.56 9.88 10.34
CA PRO A 164 -2.34 10.35 11.47
C PRO A 164 -1.46 11.13 12.47
N LYS A 165 -2.04 12.16 13.09
CA LYS A 165 -1.39 12.91 14.14
C LYS A 165 -1.21 12.02 15.37
N CYS A 166 0.03 11.84 15.81
CA CYS A 166 0.35 11.13 17.03
C CYS A 166 0.52 12.14 18.16
N SER A 167 -0.36 12.14 19.16
CA SER A 167 -0.18 12.89 20.38
C SER A 167 0.92 12.22 21.22
N ARG A 168 1.91 12.98 21.67
CA ARG A 168 2.84 12.51 22.70
C ARG A 168 2.04 12.38 24.00
N LYS A 169 1.92 11.15 24.51
CA LYS A 169 1.49 10.96 25.90
C LYS A 169 2.63 11.40 26.80
N GLU A 170 2.35 12.31 27.72
CA GLU A 170 3.31 12.62 28.77
C GLU A 170 3.60 11.37 29.58
N THR A 171 4.88 11.11 29.78
CA THR A 171 5.32 9.97 30.58
C THR A 171 5.02 10.28 32.02
N ARG A 172 4.21 9.45 32.69
CA ARG A 172 3.95 9.58 34.12
C ARG A 172 5.26 9.36 34.88
N VAL A 173 5.63 10.31 35.68
CA VAL A 173 6.77 10.23 36.59
C VAL A 173 6.25 9.78 37.97
N LEU A 174 6.96 8.87 38.61
CA LEU A 174 6.63 8.44 39.98
C LEU A 174 6.85 9.59 40.97
N SER A 175 5.90 9.80 41.87
CA SER A 175 6.11 10.68 43.00
C SER A 175 7.15 10.10 43.97
N ARG A 176 7.72 10.95 44.83
CA ARG A 176 8.74 10.47 45.81
C ARG A 176 8.20 9.36 46.74
N GLU A 177 6.90 9.43 47.07
CA GLU A 177 6.30 8.39 47.92
C GLU A 177 6.07 7.08 47.14
N GLU A 178 5.61 7.19 45.86
CA GLU A 178 5.49 6.03 44.98
C GLU A 178 6.84 5.38 44.75
N GLN A 179 7.88 6.16 44.52
CA GLN A 179 9.24 5.65 44.36
C GLN A 179 9.72 4.92 45.61
N ARG A 180 9.51 5.49 46.82
CA ARG A 180 9.89 4.83 48.09
C ARG A 180 9.15 3.48 48.25
N ARG A 181 7.85 3.46 48.03
CA ARG A 181 7.05 2.21 48.09
C ARG A 181 7.51 1.19 47.06
N PHE A 182 7.83 1.64 45.86
CA PHE A 182 8.31 0.78 44.80
C PHE A 182 9.67 0.18 45.11
N VAL A 183 10.62 0.97 45.61
CA VAL A 183 11.92 0.49 46.06
C VAL A 183 11.80 -0.48 47.24
N ALA A 184 10.96 -0.19 48.21
CA ALA A 184 10.69 -1.12 49.33
C ALA A 184 10.16 -2.48 48.83
N TYR A 185 9.22 -2.49 47.88
CA TYR A 185 8.71 -3.71 47.26
C TYR A 185 9.82 -4.46 46.49
N LEU A 186 10.69 -3.76 45.74
CA LEU A 186 11.79 -4.40 45.03
C LEU A 186 12.80 -5.08 45.95
N LEU A 187 13.00 -4.52 47.15
CA LEU A 187 13.91 -5.07 48.15
C LEU A 187 13.31 -6.29 48.89
N THR A 188 11.99 -6.50 48.84
CA THR A 188 11.34 -7.67 49.40
C THR A 188 11.47 -8.85 48.43
N ASP A 189 12.04 -9.96 48.87
CA ASP A 189 12.28 -11.16 48.06
C ASP A 189 12.97 -10.86 46.73
N MET A 190 14.20 -10.37 46.81
CA MET A 190 15.01 -9.94 45.68
C MET A 190 15.30 -11.08 44.72
N ASP A 191 14.82 -10.93 43.44
CA ASP A 191 15.17 -11.80 42.35
C ASP A 191 15.99 -11.04 41.29
N THR A 192 16.47 -11.75 40.25
CA THR A 192 17.28 -11.17 39.16
C THR A 192 16.53 -10.09 38.39
N CYS A 193 15.22 -10.22 38.23
CA CYS A 193 14.39 -9.25 37.54
C CYS A 193 14.22 -7.98 38.37
N LYS A 194 13.90 -8.12 39.65
CA LYS A 194 13.81 -6.98 40.60
C LYS A 194 15.14 -6.24 40.75
N PHE A 195 16.25 -6.99 40.78
CA PHE A 195 17.60 -6.40 40.80
C PHE A 195 17.86 -5.58 39.52
N GLY A 196 17.50 -6.09 38.35
CA GLY A 196 17.63 -5.36 37.09
C GLY A 196 16.81 -4.06 37.07
N VAL A 197 15.57 -4.09 37.59
CA VAL A 197 14.71 -2.90 37.71
C VAL A 197 15.33 -1.89 38.71
N LEU A 198 15.85 -2.38 39.85
CA LEU A 198 16.49 -1.53 40.83
C LEU A 198 17.70 -0.81 40.25
N LEU A 199 18.55 -1.52 39.50
CA LEU A 199 19.69 -0.94 38.77
C LEU A 199 19.27 0.19 37.85
N THR A 200 18.19 0.01 37.08
CA THR A 200 17.72 1.03 36.15
C THR A 200 17.11 2.28 36.82
N LEU A 201 16.72 2.19 38.08
CA LEU A 201 16.22 3.33 38.86
C LEU A 201 17.36 4.25 39.37
N PHE A 202 18.57 3.72 39.49
CA PHE A 202 19.72 4.44 40.06
C PHE A 202 20.82 4.72 39.04
N THR A 203 20.66 4.31 37.77
CA THR A 203 21.57 4.67 36.65
C THR A 203 20.89 5.62 35.67
#